data_e8730ac5d53ca6c42de1fb1b079745d3
#
_entry.id   e8730ac5d53ca6c42de1fb1b079745d3
#
_cell.length_a   1.000
_cell.length_b   1.000
_cell.length_c   1.000
_cell.angle_alpha   90.00
_cell.angle_beta   90.00
_cell.angle_gamma   90.00
#
_symmetry.space_group_name_H-M   'P 1'
#
loop_
_entity.id
_entity.type
_entity.pdbx_description
1 polymer ?
#
loop_
_entity_poly.entity_id
_entity_poly.type
_entity_poly.pdbx_seq_one_letter_code
_entity_poly.pdbx_strand_id
1 'polypeptide(L)'
;MRKKIIEQTGKGTSAADQNWLDLADLAQVEITSESEAYPIESALTPGIGPGWQAAQPGAQTIRLIFDQPQRLKRIYLIFPEEEQGRTQEFVLRWLPAGEESLREILRQQYHFSPPGTTREIEDYEVDLNEVRALELRIVPGIGGHEAWAKLEELRLA
;
A
#
# COMPACT_ATOMS: atom_id res chain seq x y z
N MET A 1 -29.56 5.49 -33.99
CA MET A 1 -28.61 4.43 -33.61
C MET A 1 -28.40 4.41 -32.12
N ARG A 2 -28.44 3.24 -31.56
CA ARG A 2 -28.22 3.08 -30.14
C ARG A 2 -26.77 2.75 -29.87
N LYS A 3 -26.15 3.49 -28.96
CA LYS A 3 -24.72 3.38 -28.71
C LYS A 3 -24.43 3.23 -27.23
N LYS A 4 -23.57 2.32 -26.90
CA LYS A 4 -23.10 2.11 -25.54
C LYS A 4 -21.57 2.09 -25.54
N ILE A 5 -20.99 2.89 -24.66
CA ILE A 5 -19.55 2.85 -24.44
C ILE A 5 -19.27 1.71 -23.47
N ILE A 6 -18.49 0.75 -23.93
CA ILE A 6 -18.11 -0.39 -23.13
C ILE A 6 -16.79 -0.05 -22.46
N GLU A 7 -16.72 -0.24 -21.16
CA GLU A 7 -15.47 -0.08 -20.45
C GLU A 7 -14.45 -1.06 -20.98
N GLN A 8 -13.22 -0.61 -21.02
CA GLN A 8 -12.14 -1.42 -21.56
C GLN A 8 -11.62 -2.33 -20.47
N THR A 9 -12.32 -3.43 -20.25
CA THR A 9 -12.06 -4.33 -19.14
C THR A 9 -10.61 -4.85 -19.12
N GLY A 10 -10.00 -5.01 -20.26
CA GLY A 10 -8.61 -5.44 -20.33
C GLY A 10 -7.60 -4.39 -19.89
N LYS A 11 -8.03 -3.15 -19.75
CA LYS A 11 -7.19 -2.05 -19.31
C LYS A 11 -7.37 -1.73 -17.83
N GLY A 12 -8.28 -2.42 -17.20
CA GLY A 12 -8.62 -2.18 -15.81
C GLY A 12 -9.33 -0.86 -15.59
N THR A 13 -9.86 -0.72 -14.42
CA THR A 13 -10.49 0.49 -13.94
C THR A 13 -9.40 1.42 -13.42
N SER A 14 -9.46 2.71 -13.72
CA SER A 14 -8.51 3.65 -13.15
C SER A 14 -8.70 3.71 -11.63
N ALA A 15 -7.69 4.17 -10.91
CA ALA A 15 -7.77 4.31 -9.45
C ALA A 15 -8.96 5.17 -9.03
N ALA A 16 -9.29 6.19 -9.82
CA ALA A 16 -10.40 7.10 -9.52
C ALA A 16 -11.78 6.44 -9.67
N ASP A 17 -11.87 5.41 -10.52
CA ASP A 17 -13.15 4.75 -10.83
C ASP A 17 -13.41 3.51 -9.99
N GLN A 18 -12.42 3.05 -9.23
CA GLN A 18 -12.53 1.87 -8.40
C GLN A 18 -13.34 2.16 -7.15
N ASN A 19 -14.20 1.22 -6.78
CA ASN A 19 -14.91 1.28 -5.51
C ASN A 19 -14.00 0.76 -4.38
N TRP A 20 -13.24 1.67 -3.79
CA TRP A 20 -12.28 1.34 -2.75
C TRP A 20 -12.94 1.09 -1.40
N LEU A 21 -12.37 0.16 -0.62
CA LEU A 21 -12.82 -0.08 0.74
C LEU A 21 -12.53 1.14 1.62
N ASP A 22 -13.45 1.44 2.50
CA ASP A 22 -13.26 2.47 3.53
C ASP A 22 -12.45 1.87 4.69
N LEU A 23 -11.14 1.98 4.60
CA LEU A 23 -10.24 1.35 5.55
C LEU A 23 -10.36 1.95 6.96
N ALA A 24 -10.68 3.24 7.05
CA ALA A 24 -10.87 3.88 8.35
C ALA A 24 -12.05 3.27 9.11
N ASP A 25 -13.07 2.82 8.39
CA ASP A 25 -14.27 2.22 8.98
C ASP A 25 -14.13 0.72 9.20
N LEU A 26 -13.36 0.04 8.35
CA LEU A 26 -13.33 -1.42 8.32
C LEU A 26 -12.16 -2.05 9.07
N ALA A 27 -11.14 -1.29 9.40
CA ALA A 27 -9.92 -1.86 9.95
C ALA A 27 -9.32 -1.04 11.08
N GLN A 28 -8.62 -1.73 11.96
CA GLN A 28 -7.68 -1.13 12.90
C GLN A 28 -6.30 -1.16 12.24
N VAL A 29 -5.52 -0.12 12.45
CA VAL A 29 -4.18 -0.01 11.88
C VAL A 29 -3.13 -0.10 12.98
N GLU A 30 -2.13 -0.96 12.76
CA GLU A 30 -0.94 -1.03 13.58
C GLU A 30 0.25 -0.58 12.75
N ILE A 31 1.10 0.27 13.30
CA ILE A 31 2.27 0.80 12.60
C ILE A 31 3.48 0.80 13.51
N THR A 32 4.66 0.67 12.92
CA THR A 32 5.92 0.74 13.66
C THR A 32 6.18 2.16 14.18
N SER A 33 5.95 3.15 13.34
CA SER A 33 6.10 4.56 13.68
C SER A 33 5.36 5.45 12.69
N GLU A 34 5.16 6.71 13.05
CA GLU A 34 4.70 7.73 12.10
C GLU A 34 5.24 9.09 12.49
N SER A 35 5.57 9.89 11.50
CA SER A 35 5.92 11.28 11.68
C SER A 35 4.66 12.10 11.94
N GLU A 36 4.72 13.06 12.84
CA GLU A 36 3.56 13.85 13.24
C GLU A 36 2.87 14.54 12.06
N ALA A 37 3.65 15.05 11.11
CA ALA A 37 3.12 15.73 9.94
C ALA A 37 2.62 14.78 8.85
N TYR A 38 2.91 13.47 8.98
CA TYR A 38 2.60 12.46 7.96
C TYR A 38 2.00 11.22 8.60
N PRO A 39 0.79 11.34 9.18
CA PRO A 39 0.15 10.20 9.85
C PRO A 39 -0.36 9.17 8.86
N ILE A 40 -0.56 7.94 9.33
CA ILE A 40 -0.99 6.84 8.48
C ILE A 40 -2.36 7.09 7.85
N GLU A 41 -3.25 7.78 8.52
CA GLU A 41 -4.56 8.11 7.98
C GLU A 41 -4.46 8.85 6.63
N SER A 42 -3.40 9.65 6.49
CA SER A 42 -3.15 10.40 5.26
C SER A 42 -2.86 9.51 4.05
N ALA A 43 -2.34 8.31 4.28
CA ALA A 43 -2.08 7.34 3.21
C ALA A 43 -3.29 6.45 2.93
N LEU A 44 -4.15 6.24 3.92
CA LEU A 44 -5.28 5.31 3.83
C LEU A 44 -6.58 5.99 3.41
N THR A 45 -6.66 7.30 3.53
CA THR A 45 -7.86 8.07 3.19
C THR A 45 -7.56 8.98 2.00
N PRO A 46 -8.26 8.80 0.87
CA PRO A 46 -8.01 9.59 -0.32
C PRO A 46 -8.17 11.11 -0.08
N GLY A 47 -7.21 11.87 -0.57
CA GLY A 47 -7.33 13.33 -0.66
C GLY A 47 -7.15 14.12 0.63
N ILE A 48 -6.78 13.48 1.74
CA ILE A 48 -6.66 14.22 3.00
C ILE A 48 -5.24 14.66 3.37
N GLY A 49 -4.25 14.28 2.62
CA GLY A 49 -2.91 14.72 2.96
C GLY A 49 -1.81 14.12 2.09
N PRO A 50 -0.55 14.39 2.47
CA PRO A 50 0.60 14.01 1.65
C PRO A 50 1.06 12.57 1.80
N GLY A 51 0.36 11.77 2.61
CA GLY A 51 0.74 10.39 2.86
C GLY A 51 1.40 10.21 4.22
N TRP A 52 1.94 9.01 4.41
CA TRP A 52 2.60 8.59 5.64
C TRP A 52 4.12 8.61 5.48
N GLN A 53 4.81 9.00 6.55
CA GLN A 53 6.25 8.84 6.68
C GLN A 53 6.59 8.24 8.04
N ALA A 54 7.61 7.38 8.06
CA ALA A 54 8.15 6.84 9.29
C ALA A 54 8.78 7.94 10.15
N ALA A 55 8.73 7.80 11.46
CA ALA A 55 9.41 8.69 12.38
C ALA A 55 10.87 8.30 12.58
N GLN A 56 11.26 7.11 12.14
CA GLN A 56 12.60 6.54 12.33
C GLN A 56 13.07 5.92 11.01
N PRO A 57 14.38 5.90 10.76
CA PRO A 57 14.90 5.18 9.60
C PRO A 57 14.79 3.68 9.79
N GLY A 58 14.96 2.93 8.69
CA GLY A 58 14.96 1.49 8.71
C GLY A 58 13.61 0.87 8.40
N ALA A 59 13.54 -0.44 8.56
CA ALA A 59 12.36 -1.22 8.20
C ALA A 59 11.14 -0.82 9.02
N GLN A 60 10.00 -0.76 8.37
CA GLN A 60 8.72 -0.38 8.96
C GLN A 60 7.64 -1.36 8.56
N THR A 61 6.69 -1.56 9.45
CA THR A 61 5.54 -2.42 9.21
C THR A 61 4.25 -1.62 9.39
N ILE A 62 3.34 -1.79 8.45
CA ILE A 62 1.97 -1.26 8.51
C ILE A 62 1.06 -2.48 8.40
N ARG A 63 0.17 -2.67 9.38
CA ARG A 63 -0.74 -3.81 9.40
C ARG A 63 -2.16 -3.33 9.55
N LEU A 64 -3.02 -3.77 8.62
CA LEU A 64 -4.45 -3.53 8.67
C LEU A 64 -5.11 -4.78 9.25
N ILE A 65 -5.85 -4.63 10.35
CA ILE A 65 -6.59 -5.72 10.97
C ILE A 65 -8.06 -5.42 10.76
N PHE A 66 -8.71 -6.22 9.93
CA PHE A 66 -10.13 -5.99 9.60
C PHE A 66 -11.04 -6.45 10.72
N ASP A 67 -12.05 -5.66 11.03
CA ASP A 67 -13.08 -6.01 12.03
C ASP A 67 -13.86 -7.24 11.61
N GLN A 68 -14.11 -7.38 10.32
CA GLN A 68 -14.71 -8.56 9.70
C GLN A 68 -13.83 -8.98 8.53
N PRO A 69 -13.66 -10.29 8.28
CA PRO A 69 -12.86 -10.73 7.15
C PRO A 69 -13.36 -10.11 5.84
N GLN A 70 -12.42 -9.71 5.00
CA GLN A 70 -12.71 -9.07 3.73
C GLN A 70 -12.24 -9.93 2.57
N ARG A 71 -12.92 -9.83 1.43
CA ARG A 71 -12.39 -10.32 0.18
C ARG A 71 -11.64 -9.21 -0.52
N LEU A 72 -10.39 -9.46 -0.89
CA LEU A 72 -9.57 -8.48 -1.60
C LEU A 72 -9.32 -8.94 -3.02
N LYS A 73 -9.57 -8.05 -3.97
CA LYS A 73 -9.34 -8.29 -5.40
C LYS A 73 -8.32 -7.34 -6.00
N ARG A 74 -7.98 -6.27 -5.29
CA ARG A 74 -7.02 -5.28 -5.79
C ARG A 74 -6.27 -4.64 -4.64
N ILE A 75 -4.97 -4.48 -4.84
CA ILE A 75 -4.08 -3.76 -3.91
C ILE A 75 -3.36 -2.69 -4.72
N TYR A 76 -3.47 -1.45 -4.29
CA TYR A 76 -2.90 -0.29 -4.97
C TYR A 76 -2.03 0.49 -4.00
N LEU A 77 -0.78 0.71 -4.40
CA LEU A 77 0.23 1.36 -3.56
C LEU A 77 0.95 2.45 -4.34
N ILE A 78 1.22 3.57 -3.69
CA ILE A 78 2.10 4.61 -4.21
C ILE A 78 3.15 4.93 -3.17
N PHE A 79 4.42 4.81 -3.56
CA PHE A 79 5.57 5.17 -2.74
C PHE A 79 6.28 6.38 -3.36
N PRO A 80 6.45 7.48 -2.61
CA PRO A 80 7.15 8.65 -3.11
C PRO A 80 8.61 8.68 -2.63
N GLU A 81 9.49 9.30 -3.41
CA GLU A 81 10.83 9.67 -2.98
C GLU A 81 11.38 10.77 -3.87
N GLU A 82 11.50 11.97 -3.35
CA GLU A 82 11.95 13.13 -4.14
C GLU A 82 13.38 13.57 -3.81
N GLU A 83 13.96 13.08 -2.71
CA GLU A 83 15.22 13.61 -2.19
C GLU A 83 16.39 12.65 -2.28
N GLN A 84 16.17 11.37 -1.97
CA GLN A 84 17.24 10.40 -1.76
C GLN A 84 17.20 9.28 -2.77
N GLY A 85 18.33 9.03 -3.47
CA GLY A 85 18.50 7.81 -4.24
C GLY A 85 18.57 6.62 -3.29
N ARG A 86 17.72 5.62 -3.52
CA ARG A 86 17.68 4.44 -2.67
C ARG A 86 16.98 3.28 -3.37
N THR A 87 17.35 2.08 -2.97
CA THR A 87 16.64 0.87 -3.42
C THR A 87 15.78 0.39 -2.28
N GLN A 88 14.50 0.30 -2.54
CA GLN A 88 13.48 -0.12 -1.57
C GLN A 88 13.03 -1.53 -1.86
N GLU A 89 12.79 -2.31 -0.81
CA GLU A 89 12.05 -3.55 -0.90
C GLU A 89 10.78 -3.45 -0.10
N PHE A 90 9.66 -3.95 -0.62
CA PHE A 90 8.49 -4.15 0.20
C PHE A 90 7.93 -5.56 0.03
N VAL A 91 7.23 -6.01 1.06
CA VAL A 91 6.60 -7.33 1.10
C VAL A 91 5.16 -7.13 1.54
N LEU A 92 4.24 -7.72 0.78
CA LEU A 92 2.83 -7.82 1.19
C LEU A 92 2.55 -9.21 1.69
N ARG A 93 1.94 -9.30 2.85
CA ARG A 93 1.49 -10.56 3.48
C ARG A 93 0.06 -10.41 3.94
N TRP A 94 -0.63 -11.53 4.05
CA TRP A 94 -2.01 -11.53 4.52
C TRP A 94 -2.25 -12.68 5.49
N LEU A 95 -3.26 -12.51 6.33
CA LEU A 95 -3.69 -13.52 7.29
C LEU A 95 -5.07 -13.99 6.90
N PRO A 96 -5.22 -15.24 6.44
CA PRO A 96 -6.53 -15.84 6.22
C PRO A 96 -7.27 -16.04 7.54
N ALA A 97 -8.59 -15.92 7.51
CA ALA A 97 -9.41 -16.22 8.67
C ALA A 97 -9.20 -17.67 9.10
N GLY A 98 -9.08 -17.91 10.40
CA GLY A 98 -8.83 -19.23 10.95
C GLY A 98 -7.38 -19.71 10.91
N GLU A 99 -6.47 -18.92 10.33
CA GLU A 99 -5.05 -19.23 10.34
C GLU A 99 -4.30 -18.31 11.31
N GLU A 100 -3.14 -18.76 11.75
CA GLU A 100 -2.31 -18.03 12.70
C GLU A 100 -1.05 -17.45 12.07
N SER A 101 -0.73 -17.86 10.84
CA SER A 101 0.49 -17.46 10.14
C SER A 101 0.18 -16.64 8.92
N LEU A 102 0.93 -15.55 8.74
CA LEU A 102 0.85 -14.72 7.55
C LEU A 102 1.37 -15.47 6.32
N ARG A 103 0.73 -15.25 5.19
CA ARG A 103 1.17 -15.75 3.89
C ARG A 103 1.72 -14.61 3.05
N GLU A 104 2.82 -14.85 2.37
CA GLU A 104 3.37 -13.85 1.46
C GLU A 104 2.52 -13.78 0.20
N ILE A 105 2.17 -12.54 -0.21
CA ILE A 105 1.48 -12.30 -1.47
C ILE A 105 2.52 -12.01 -2.55
N LEU A 106 3.40 -11.05 -2.30
CA LEU A 106 4.45 -10.67 -3.23
C LEU A 106 5.55 -9.89 -2.52
N ARG A 107 6.68 -9.80 -3.21
CA ARG A 107 7.88 -9.07 -2.77
C ARG A 107 8.43 -8.32 -3.96
N GLN A 108 8.68 -7.02 -3.81
CA GLN A 108 9.17 -6.18 -4.89
C GLN A 108 10.29 -5.28 -4.44
N GLN A 109 11.20 -4.99 -5.37
CA GLN A 109 12.24 -4.00 -5.19
C GLN A 109 12.07 -2.89 -6.22
N TYR A 110 12.43 -1.67 -5.84
CA TYR A 110 12.39 -0.52 -6.71
C TYR A 110 13.52 0.43 -6.38
N HIS A 111 14.16 0.96 -7.41
CA HIS A 111 15.24 1.92 -7.24
C HIS A 111 14.75 3.34 -7.55
N PHE A 112 14.75 4.19 -6.52
CA PHE A 112 14.47 5.61 -6.69
C PHE A 112 15.76 6.33 -7.07
N SER A 113 15.68 7.17 -8.10
CA SER A 113 16.80 7.96 -8.59
C SER A 113 16.33 9.39 -8.89
N PRO A 114 16.07 10.19 -7.87
CA PRO A 114 15.60 11.57 -8.08
C PRO A 114 16.65 12.41 -8.80
N PRO A 115 16.25 13.33 -9.68
CA PRO A 115 14.88 13.73 -9.98
C PRO A 115 14.19 12.87 -11.06
N GLY A 116 14.81 11.78 -11.51
CA GLY A 116 14.26 10.92 -12.55
C GLY A 116 13.11 10.05 -12.06
N THR A 117 13.42 9.03 -11.24
CA THR A 117 12.40 8.14 -10.68
C THR A 117 12.10 8.55 -9.25
N THR A 118 10.95 9.18 -9.04
CA THR A 118 10.55 9.75 -7.75
C THR A 118 9.28 9.13 -7.19
N ARG A 119 8.71 8.16 -7.90
CA ARG A 119 7.42 7.59 -7.53
C ARG A 119 7.30 6.18 -8.03
N GLU A 120 7.01 5.27 -7.13
CA GLU A 120 6.74 3.87 -7.46
C GLU A 120 5.24 3.65 -7.33
N ILE A 121 4.58 3.23 -8.41
CA ILE A 121 3.16 2.91 -8.41
C ILE A 121 3.03 1.41 -8.64
N GLU A 122 2.40 0.73 -7.69
CA GLU A 122 2.18 -0.71 -7.73
C GLU A 122 0.69 -1.00 -7.68
N ASP A 123 0.22 -1.76 -8.63
CA ASP A 123 -1.20 -2.06 -8.79
C ASP A 123 -1.36 -3.54 -9.09
N TYR A 124 -1.94 -4.27 -8.16
CA TYR A 124 -2.04 -5.73 -8.25
C TYR A 124 -3.47 -6.20 -8.23
N GLU A 125 -3.80 -7.08 -9.17
CA GLU A 125 -5.01 -7.89 -9.09
C GLU A 125 -4.71 -9.12 -8.25
N VAL A 126 -5.57 -9.36 -7.26
CA VAL A 126 -5.44 -10.51 -6.37
C VAL A 126 -6.81 -11.18 -6.22
N ASP A 127 -6.85 -12.34 -5.61
CA ASP A 127 -8.10 -13.01 -5.26
C ASP A 127 -7.91 -13.67 -3.89
N LEU A 128 -8.08 -12.85 -2.85
CA LEU A 128 -7.86 -13.27 -1.48
C LEU A 128 -9.20 -13.29 -0.75
N ASN A 129 -9.60 -14.46 -0.27
CA ASN A 129 -10.86 -14.65 0.45
C ASN A 129 -10.63 -14.63 1.95
N GLU A 130 -11.59 -14.04 2.67
CA GLU A 130 -11.59 -14.02 4.12
C GLU A 130 -10.30 -13.50 4.74
N VAL A 131 -9.88 -12.33 4.28
CA VAL A 131 -8.67 -11.66 4.77
C VAL A 131 -8.96 -11.03 6.13
N ARG A 132 -8.29 -11.52 7.17
CA ARG A 132 -8.35 -10.93 8.51
C ARG A 132 -7.38 -9.78 8.69
N ALA A 133 -6.23 -9.87 8.05
CA ALA A 133 -5.22 -8.83 8.16
C ALA A 133 -4.41 -8.75 6.87
N LEU A 134 -3.95 -7.55 6.56
CA LEU A 134 -2.99 -7.30 5.48
C LEU A 134 -1.79 -6.58 6.07
N GLU A 135 -0.60 -7.08 5.78
CA GLU A 135 0.64 -6.49 6.28
C GLU A 135 1.49 -6.00 5.14
N LEU A 136 1.95 -4.76 5.24
CA LEU A 136 2.95 -4.17 4.37
C LEU A 136 4.21 -3.94 5.18
N ARG A 137 5.31 -4.58 4.79
CA ARG A 137 6.62 -4.34 5.36
C ARG A 137 7.49 -3.63 4.33
N ILE A 138 8.08 -2.52 4.73
CA ILE A 138 8.92 -1.70 3.87
C ILE A 138 10.33 -1.69 4.42
N VAL A 139 11.31 -2.05 3.58
CA VAL A 139 12.73 -1.85 3.86
C VAL A 139 13.17 -0.70 2.94
N PRO A 140 13.24 0.53 3.44
CA PRO A 140 13.38 1.71 2.57
C PRO A 140 14.75 1.83 1.91
N GLY A 141 15.79 1.24 2.50
CA GLY A 141 17.13 1.23 1.92
C GLY A 141 17.77 -0.12 2.13
N ILE A 142 17.76 -0.98 1.12
CA ILE A 142 18.48 -2.23 1.19
C ILE A 142 19.99 -1.97 1.07
N GLY A 143 20.78 -2.84 1.70
CA GLY A 143 22.24 -2.67 1.71
C GLY A 143 22.77 -1.78 2.83
N GLY A 144 21.94 -1.47 3.84
CA GLY A 144 22.38 -0.77 5.05
C GLY A 144 22.37 0.74 4.96
N HIS A 145 21.79 1.31 3.93
CA HIS A 145 21.64 2.77 3.84
C HIS A 145 20.55 3.27 4.77
N GLU A 146 20.84 4.38 5.46
CA GLU A 146 19.85 5.04 6.29
C GLU A 146 18.80 5.71 5.40
N ALA A 147 17.57 5.27 5.53
CA ALA A 147 16.46 5.78 4.74
C ALA A 147 15.17 5.66 5.53
N TRP A 148 14.25 6.58 5.24
CA TRP A 148 12.92 6.61 5.88
C TRP A 148 11.89 6.06 4.92
N ALA A 149 11.04 5.17 5.41
CA ALA A 149 9.91 4.65 4.65
C ALA A 149 8.86 5.73 4.49
N LYS A 150 8.26 5.78 3.30
CA LYS A 150 7.20 6.71 2.94
C LYS A 150 6.14 5.97 2.13
N LEU A 151 4.87 6.30 2.35
CA LEU A 151 3.77 5.71 1.61
C LEU A 151 2.76 6.82 1.31
N GLU A 152 2.56 7.12 0.03
CA GLU A 152 1.62 8.16 -0.38
C GLU A 152 0.18 7.67 -0.31
N GLU A 153 -0.07 6.47 -0.83
CA GLU A 153 -1.40 5.85 -0.85
C GLU A 153 -1.33 4.34 -0.67
N LEU A 154 -2.29 3.81 0.07
CA LEU A 154 -2.63 2.39 0.09
C LEU A 154 -4.15 2.29 -0.04
N ARG A 155 -4.60 1.62 -1.09
CA ARG A 155 -6.02 1.40 -1.36
C ARG A 155 -6.27 -0.06 -1.65
N LEU A 156 -7.41 -0.55 -1.19
CA LEU A 156 -7.84 -1.93 -1.34
C LEU A 156 -9.26 -1.99 -1.91
N ALA A 157 -9.49 -2.95 -2.77
CA ALA A 157 -10.82 -3.22 -3.31
C ALA A 157 -11.09 -4.72 -3.44
#